data_de591d7821e5324f0f164e2522bce163
#
_entry.id   de591d7821e5324f0f164e2522bce163
#
_cell.length_a   1.000
_cell.length_b   1.000
_cell.length_c   1.000
_cell.angle_alpha   90.00
_cell.angle_beta   90.00
_cell.angle_gamma   90.00
#
_symmetry.space_group_name_H-M   'P 1'
#
loop_
_entity.id
_entity.type
_entity.pdbx_description
1 polymer ?
#
loop_
_entity_poly.entity_id
_entity_poly.type
_entity_poly.pdbx_seq_one_letter_code
_entity_poly.pdbx_strand_id
1 'polypeptide(L)'
;MKHRRIPGRRAAVVGAAITALVAAGVTFQSANASEAPKTAAPETLSVAAAGKLASTLLGDLGADAAGTYYDAQARSLVVNVLDESAARTVEEAGAEARVVENSLADLKSARTALTKDATIPGTSWATDPTTNKVVVTADRTVSAAELAKLTKVVDGLGAKAELKRTKGEYRPFVAGGDAITGGGGRCSLGFNVTKGGEPYFITAGHCTESISSWSDSSGNVIGENEASSFPDNDYGLVKYTADVDHPSEVNLYNGSSQAISGAAEATVGMEVTRSGSTTQVHDGTVTGLDATVNYGNGDIVNGLIQTDVCAEPGDSGGSLFSGDKAIGLTSGGSGDCTSGGETFFQPVTEALSATGTQIG
;
A
#
# COMPACT_ATOMS: atom_id res chain seq x y z
N MET A 1 21.46 67.24 -13.92
CA MET A 1 22.57 67.78 -14.71
C MET A 1 23.04 66.74 -15.70
N LYS A 2 22.93 67.12 -17.01
CA LYS A 2 23.73 66.75 -18.19
C LYS A 2 23.91 65.22 -18.45
N HIS A 3 23.17 64.61 -19.36
CA HIS A 3 23.31 64.55 -20.83
C HIS A 3 24.63 64.05 -21.40
N ARG A 4 24.61 62.91 -22.16
CA ARG A 4 24.93 62.78 -23.60
C ARG A 4 25.06 61.30 -23.96
N ARG A 5 24.23 60.75 -24.76
CA ARG A 5 23.98 60.60 -26.24
C ARG A 5 25.22 60.14 -27.05
N ILE A 6 25.16 58.89 -27.54
CA ILE A 6 25.18 58.27 -28.90
C ILE A 6 26.05 59.00 -29.98
N PRO A 7 26.73 58.35 -30.96
CA PRO A 7 26.23 57.56 -32.07
C PRO A 7 27.10 56.34 -32.46
N GLY A 8 26.75 55.26 -33.18
CA GLY A 8 26.02 55.09 -34.43
C GLY A 8 26.87 55.13 -35.70
N ARG A 9 26.94 53.99 -36.45
CA ARG A 9 27.06 53.89 -37.92
C ARG A 9 27.73 52.56 -38.31
N ARG A 10 26.97 51.68 -39.02
CA ARG A 10 26.70 51.46 -40.46
C ARG A 10 27.87 50.74 -41.18
N ALA A 11 27.75 49.52 -41.53
CA ALA A 11 27.46 48.87 -42.81
C ALA A 11 28.55 49.01 -43.89
N ALA A 12 28.94 47.88 -44.44
CA ALA A 12 29.23 47.74 -45.87
C ALA A 12 29.23 46.26 -46.30
N VAL A 13 28.53 46.01 -47.33
CA VAL A 13 28.39 44.76 -48.13
C VAL A 13 29.37 44.85 -49.32
N VAL A 14 30.03 43.78 -49.68
CA VAL A 14 30.56 43.42 -51.04
C VAL A 14 30.93 41.93 -50.94
N GLY A 15 30.51 40.91 -51.69
CA GLY A 15 30.19 40.83 -53.10
C GLY A 15 31.15 39.87 -53.79
N ALA A 16 30.66 38.69 -54.17
CA ALA A 16 31.00 37.82 -55.28
C ALA A 16 32.44 37.24 -55.46
N ALA A 17 32.55 35.90 -55.62
CA ALA A 17 32.73 35.34 -56.95
C ALA A 17 32.86 33.78 -56.89
N ILE A 18 32.23 33.16 -57.86
CA ILE A 18 32.10 31.76 -58.17
C ILE A 18 33.48 31.17 -58.65
N THR A 19 33.84 29.97 -58.23
CA THR A 19 34.58 29.03 -59.09
C THR A 19 34.17 27.62 -58.80
N ALA A 20 33.58 26.97 -59.80
CA ALA A 20 33.23 25.54 -59.80
C ALA A 20 34.51 24.72 -60.09
N LEU A 21 34.72 23.67 -59.28
CA LEU A 21 35.59 22.58 -59.63
C LEU A 21 34.85 21.27 -59.36
N VAL A 22 34.53 20.59 -60.46
CA VAL A 22 34.05 19.21 -60.50
C VAL A 22 35.20 18.28 -60.16
N ALA A 23 35.08 17.49 -59.13
CA ALA A 23 35.91 16.30 -58.90
C ALA A 23 35.00 15.15 -58.46
N ALA A 24 35.11 14.09 -59.19
CA ALA A 24 34.29 12.90 -59.17
C ALA A 24 34.38 12.13 -57.80
N GLY A 25 33.29 11.73 -57.36
CA GLY A 25 32.79 10.68 -56.54
C GLY A 25 33.68 9.69 -55.85
N VAL A 26 33.42 9.58 -54.57
CA VAL A 26 33.29 8.29 -53.89
C VAL A 26 32.18 8.48 -52.88
N THR A 27 31.03 7.91 -53.12
CA THR A 27 29.93 7.85 -52.14
C THR A 27 30.30 6.85 -51.07
N PHE A 28 30.85 7.32 -49.95
CA PHE A 28 30.78 6.56 -48.72
C PHE A 28 29.31 6.64 -48.25
N GLN A 29 28.55 5.58 -48.49
CA GLN A 29 27.34 5.32 -47.75
C GLN A 29 27.70 5.17 -46.27
N SER A 30 27.59 6.24 -45.51
CA SER A 30 27.52 6.14 -44.06
C SER A 30 26.26 5.33 -43.74
N ALA A 31 26.46 4.07 -43.35
CA ALA A 31 25.40 3.34 -42.69
C ALA A 31 25.01 4.18 -41.45
N ASN A 32 23.86 4.81 -41.51
CA ASN A 32 23.21 5.29 -40.32
C ASN A 32 22.94 4.05 -39.46
N ALA A 33 23.80 3.79 -38.50
CA ALA A 33 23.41 3.02 -37.35
C ALA A 33 22.25 3.78 -36.73
N SER A 34 21.04 3.26 -36.85
CA SER A 34 19.90 3.74 -36.08
C SER A 34 20.34 3.66 -34.62
N GLU A 35 20.57 4.82 -34.00
CA GLU A 35 20.67 4.91 -32.55
C GLU A 35 19.41 4.25 -32.01
N ALA A 36 19.57 3.21 -31.22
CA ALA A 36 18.46 2.63 -30.50
C ALA A 36 17.75 3.76 -29.73
N PRO A 37 16.43 3.82 -29.72
CA PRO A 37 15.72 4.86 -29.01
C PRO A 37 16.20 4.84 -27.56
N LYS A 38 16.75 5.97 -27.11
CA LYS A 38 17.10 6.16 -25.69
C LYS A 38 15.78 6.10 -24.94
N THR A 39 15.59 5.06 -24.15
CA THR A 39 14.49 5.00 -23.19
C THR A 39 14.59 6.26 -22.30
N ALA A 40 13.50 7.01 -22.22
CA ALA A 40 13.43 8.16 -21.34
C ALA A 40 13.67 7.69 -19.90
N ALA A 41 14.38 8.49 -19.10
CA ALA A 41 14.49 8.18 -17.67
C ALA A 41 13.09 8.20 -17.03
N PRO A 42 12.83 7.31 -16.05
CA PRO A 42 11.55 7.30 -15.35
C PRO A 42 11.18 8.68 -14.80
N GLU A 43 9.90 9.02 -14.84
CA GLU A 43 9.43 10.28 -14.30
C GLU A 43 9.48 10.28 -12.77
N THR A 44 9.87 11.43 -12.19
CA THR A 44 9.81 11.62 -10.75
C THR A 44 8.36 11.87 -10.33
N LEU A 45 7.76 10.92 -9.61
CA LEU A 45 6.35 10.91 -9.24
C LEU A 45 6.17 11.17 -7.74
N SER A 46 5.05 11.77 -7.37
CA SER A 46 4.52 11.65 -6.02
C SER A 46 3.86 10.28 -5.83
N VAL A 47 3.74 9.80 -4.59
CA VAL A 47 3.07 8.52 -4.28
C VAL A 47 1.67 8.44 -4.89
N ALA A 48 0.86 9.51 -4.77
CA ALA A 48 -0.48 9.56 -5.33
C ALA A 48 -0.48 9.51 -6.88
N ALA A 49 0.50 10.13 -7.54
CA ALA A 49 0.63 10.07 -8.99
C ALA A 49 1.08 8.67 -9.43
N ALA A 50 2.02 8.05 -8.70
CA ALA A 50 2.46 6.69 -8.95
C ALA A 50 1.32 5.68 -8.79
N GLY A 51 0.47 5.80 -7.76
CA GLY A 51 -0.69 4.93 -7.57
C GLY A 51 -1.71 5.03 -8.71
N LYS A 52 -1.99 6.24 -9.22
CA LYS A 52 -2.86 6.41 -10.40
C LYS A 52 -2.26 5.77 -11.66
N LEU A 53 -0.98 6.01 -11.90
CA LEU A 53 -0.28 5.43 -13.05
C LEU A 53 -0.24 3.90 -12.95
N ALA A 54 0.02 3.35 -11.74
CA ALA A 54 0.00 1.90 -11.49
C ALA A 54 -1.35 1.28 -11.86
N SER A 55 -2.47 1.88 -11.40
CA SER A 55 -3.81 1.39 -11.71
C SER A 55 -4.09 1.39 -13.22
N THR A 56 -3.66 2.44 -13.95
CA THR A 56 -3.82 2.53 -15.39
C THR A 56 -3.01 1.43 -16.09
N LEU A 57 -1.70 1.31 -15.76
CA LEU A 57 -0.81 0.33 -16.40
C LEU A 57 -1.22 -1.11 -16.09
N LEU A 58 -1.68 -1.43 -14.87
CA LEU A 58 -2.22 -2.75 -14.56
C LEU A 58 -3.44 -3.10 -15.41
N GLY A 59 -4.32 -2.12 -15.68
CA GLY A 59 -5.48 -2.29 -16.57
C GLY A 59 -5.07 -2.52 -18.02
N ASP A 60 -4.13 -1.72 -18.53
CA ASP A 60 -3.68 -1.76 -19.93
C ASP A 60 -2.85 -3.03 -20.25
N LEU A 61 -1.98 -3.45 -19.32
CA LEU A 61 -1.13 -4.62 -19.46
C LEU A 61 -1.87 -5.94 -19.21
N GLY A 62 -2.93 -5.90 -18.40
CA GLY A 62 -3.72 -7.11 -18.10
C GLY A 62 -2.87 -8.26 -17.57
N ALA A 63 -2.82 -9.38 -18.30
CA ALA A 63 -2.09 -10.58 -17.89
C ALA A 63 -0.56 -10.44 -17.95
N ASP A 64 -0.04 -9.46 -18.67
CA ASP A 64 1.40 -9.22 -18.79
C ASP A 64 1.96 -8.41 -17.63
N ALA A 65 1.08 -7.84 -16.78
CA ALA A 65 1.48 -7.21 -15.52
C ALA A 65 1.78 -8.28 -14.44
N ALA A 66 2.87 -8.06 -13.68
CA ALA A 66 3.30 -8.96 -12.61
C ALA A 66 3.50 -8.26 -11.25
N GLY A 67 2.83 -7.12 -11.07
CA GLY A 67 2.83 -6.32 -9.85
C GLY A 67 3.55 -4.98 -10.00
N THR A 68 3.32 -4.10 -9.03
CA THR A 68 3.90 -2.75 -9.04
C THR A 68 4.38 -2.38 -7.63
N TYR A 69 5.37 -1.49 -7.56
CA TYR A 69 5.76 -0.86 -6.30
C TYR A 69 6.35 0.54 -6.54
N TYR A 70 6.29 1.37 -5.52
CA TYR A 70 6.90 2.70 -5.53
C TYR A 70 8.31 2.63 -4.95
N ASP A 71 9.31 3.08 -5.72
CA ASP A 71 10.65 3.29 -5.21
C ASP A 71 10.74 4.70 -4.60
N ALA A 72 10.76 4.77 -3.26
CA ALA A 72 10.83 6.04 -2.53
C ALA A 72 12.16 6.76 -2.72
N GLN A 73 13.25 6.06 -2.99
CA GLN A 73 14.57 6.66 -3.21
C GLN A 73 14.66 7.28 -4.60
N ALA A 74 14.24 6.53 -5.62
CA ALA A 74 14.18 7.01 -7.00
C ALA A 74 12.97 7.92 -7.24
N ARG A 75 11.96 7.87 -6.37
CA ARG A 75 10.66 8.52 -6.54
C ARG A 75 10.00 8.14 -7.86
N SER A 76 10.09 6.88 -8.22
CA SER A 76 9.55 6.31 -9.46
C SER A 76 8.56 5.17 -9.15
N LEU A 77 7.65 4.93 -10.10
CA LEU A 77 6.86 3.71 -10.12
C LEU A 77 7.66 2.61 -10.81
N VAL A 78 7.79 1.46 -10.18
CA VAL A 78 8.33 0.26 -10.82
C VAL A 78 7.17 -0.68 -11.13
N VAL A 79 7.13 -1.18 -12.38
CA VAL A 79 6.12 -2.13 -12.86
C VAL A 79 6.80 -3.41 -13.31
N ASN A 80 6.49 -4.51 -12.63
CA ASN A 80 6.92 -5.83 -13.03
C ASN A 80 6.09 -6.31 -14.23
N VAL A 81 6.72 -6.82 -15.25
CA VAL A 81 6.13 -7.32 -16.48
C VAL A 81 6.72 -8.66 -16.89
N LEU A 82 6.05 -9.41 -17.76
CA LEU A 82 6.49 -10.75 -18.15
C LEU A 82 7.39 -10.76 -19.38
N ASP A 83 7.39 -9.71 -20.18
CA ASP A 83 8.19 -9.63 -21.39
C ASP A 83 8.66 -8.20 -21.76
N GLU A 84 9.56 -8.13 -22.73
CA GLU A 84 10.14 -6.88 -23.23
C GLU A 84 9.14 -5.99 -24.01
N SER A 85 8.03 -6.54 -24.50
CA SER A 85 7.00 -5.74 -25.17
C SER A 85 6.21 -4.94 -24.15
N ALA A 86 5.79 -5.60 -23.07
CA ALA A 86 5.14 -4.99 -21.93
C ALA A 86 6.08 -3.97 -21.23
N ALA A 87 7.39 -4.28 -21.16
CA ALA A 87 8.38 -3.37 -20.60
C ALA A 87 8.41 -2.03 -21.37
N ARG A 88 8.42 -2.07 -22.70
CA ARG A 88 8.38 -0.83 -23.50
C ARG A 88 7.13 0.00 -23.27
N THR A 89 5.97 -0.64 -23.10
CA THR A 89 4.71 0.07 -22.79
C THR A 89 4.80 0.81 -21.45
N VAL A 90 5.43 0.20 -20.44
CA VAL A 90 5.65 0.80 -19.13
C VAL A 90 6.61 1.99 -19.23
N GLU A 91 7.73 1.84 -19.95
CA GLU A 91 8.73 2.90 -20.13
C GLU A 91 8.17 4.10 -20.91
N GLU A 92 7.36 3.84 -21.96
CA GLU A 92 6.68 4.88 -22.72
C GLU A 92 5.67 5.67 -21.87
N ALA A 93 5.11 5.06 -20.84
CA ALA A 93 4.23 5.72 -19.87
C ALA A 93 4.98 6.47 -18.75
N GLY A 94 6.34 6.44 -18.74
CA GLY A 94 7.17 7.16 -17.77
C GLY A 94 7.44 6.40 -16.47
N ALA A 95 7.10 5.12 -16.38
CA ALA A 95 7.43 4.24 -15.26
C ALA A 95 8.69 3.41 -15.54
N GLU A 96 9.27 2.83 -14.51
CA GLU A 96 10.36 1.86 -14.64
C GLU A 96 9.80 0.47 -14.88
N ALA A 97 10.28 -0.23 -15.89
CA ALA A 97 9.89 -1.60 -16.17
C ALA A 97 10.91 -2.60 -15.61
N ARG A 98 10.40 -3.71 -15.07
CA ARG A 98 11.23 -4.84 -14.63
C ARG A 98 10.66 -6.14 -15.16
N VAL A 99 11.38 -6.82 -16.05
CA VAL A 99 10.98 -8.15 -16.52
C VAL A 99 11.24 -9.18 -15.42
N VAL A 100 10.20 -9.96 -15.08
CA VAL A 100 10.19 -10.92 -13.98
C VAL A 100 9.65 -12.28 -14.43
N GLU A 101 9.90 -13.32 -13.62
CA GLU A 101 9.55 -14.70 -13.96
C GLU A 101 8.11 -15.07 -13.61
N ASN A 102 7.62 -14.61 -12.44
CA ASN A 102 6.33 -15.05 -11.92
C ASN A 102 5.22 -14.06 -12.31
N SER A 103 4.18 -14.53 -12.98
CA SER A 103 2.98 -13.75 -13.24
C SER A 103 2.15 -13.54 -11.96
N LEU A 104 1.24 -12.56 -11.96
CA LEU A 104 0.27 -12.39 -10.86
C LEU A 104 -0.60 -13.65 -10.68
N ALA A 105 -0.92 -14.36 -11.76
CA ALA A 105 -1.66 -15.62 -11.71
C ALA A 105 -0.84 -16.73 -11.02
N ASP A 106 0.47 -16.80 -11.27
CA ASP A 106 1.37 -17.73 -10.59
C ASP A 106 1.45 -17.45 -9.09
N LEU A 107 1.64 -16.19 -8.72
CA LEU A 107 1.72 -15.76 -7.31
C LEU A 107 0.38 -15.97 -6.59
N LYS A 108 -0.75 -15.68 -7.24
CA LYS A 108 -2.09 -15.99 -6.72
C LYS A 108 -2.28 -17.51 -6.53
N SER A 109 -1.83 -18.31 -7.48
CA SER A 109 -1.89 -19.78 -7.37
C SER A 109 -1.04 -20.29 -6.19
N ALA A 110 0.15 -19.72 -5.98
CA ALA A 110 1.00 -20.04 -4.85
C ALA A 110 0.32 -19.70 -3.51
N ARG A 111 -0.31 -18.53 -3.39
CA ARG A 111 -1.10 -18.17 -2.20
C ARG A 111 -2.27 -19.12 -1.97
N THR A 112 -3.00 -19.48 -3.02
CA THR A 112 -4.09 -20.48 -2.91
C THR A 112 -3.59 -21.84 -2.41
N ALA A 113 -2.42 -22.28 -2.86
CA ALA A 113 -1.82 -23.52 -2.36
C ALA A 113 -1.42 -23.40 -0.87
N LEU A 114 -0.87 -22.26 -0.45
CA LEU A 114 -0.56 -22.00 0.96
C LEU A 114 -1.82 -22.02 1.82
N THR A 115 -2.89 -21.35 1.39
CA THR A 115 -4.18 -21.37 2.08
C THR A 115 -4.73 -22.80 2.24
N LYS A 116 -4.55 -23.64 1.23
CA LYS A 116 -5.05 -25.03 1.27
C LYS A 116 -4.20 -25.96 2.13
N ASP A 117 -2.86 -25.85 2.01
CA ASP A 117 -1.94 -26.90 2.47
C ASP A 117 -1.06 -26.47 3.67
N ALA A 118 -1.06 -25.18 4.02
CA ALA A 118 -0.17 -24.59 5.02
C ALA A 118 -0.86 -23.61 5.99
N THR A 119 -2.14 -23.79 6.25
CA THR A 119 -2.88 -23.02 7.29
C THR A 119 -2.43 -23.45 8.69
N ILE A 120 -1.34 -22.85 9.13
CA ILE A 120 -0.71 -23.08 10.44
C ILE A 120 -0.88 -21.80 11.25
N PRO A 121 -1.44 -21.83 12.47
CA PRO A 121 -1.44 -20.66 13.37
C PRO A 121 -0.05 -20.06 13.50
N GLY A 122 0.05 -18.74 13.55
CA GLY A 122 1.33 -18.05 13.61
C GLY A 122 2.03 -17.92 12.24
N THR A 123 1.30 -18.01 11.13
CA THR A 123 1.84 -17.80 9.79
C THR A 123 1.12 -16.67 9.04
N SER A 124 1.86 -15.99 8.18
CA SER A 124 1.34 -15.01 7.22
C SER A 124 1.98 -15.24 5.85
N TRP A 125 1.32 -14.78 4.79
CA TRP A 125 1.92 -14.73 3.46
C TRP A 125 1.37 -13.57 2.64
N ALA A 126 2.27 -12.88 1.94
CA ALA A 126 1.97 -11.74 1.08
C ALA A 126 2.75 -11.85 -0.24
N THR A 127 2.20 -11.26 -1.29
CA THR A 127 2.95 -11.05 -2.53
C THR A 127 3.87 -9.84 -2.36
N ASP A 128 5.18 -10.06 -2.52
CA ASP A 128 6.18 -9.01 -2.54
C ASP A 128 6.58 -8.71 -4.00
N PRO A 129 6.15 -7.59 -4.56
CA PRO A 129 6.51 -7.23 -5.93
C PRO A 129 7.99 -6.88 -6.08
N THR A 130 8.70 -6.51 -5.01
CA THR A 130 10.13 -6.21 -5.08
C THR A 130 10.97 -7.46 -5.32
N THR A 131 10.55 -8.61 -4.81
CA THR A 131 11.18 -9.90 -5.05
C THR A 131 10.47 -10.75 -6.10
N ASN A 132 9.26 -10.36 -6.52
CA ASN A 132 8.35 -11.13 -7.38
C ASN A 132 8.04 -12.52 -6.82
N LYS A 133 7.80 -12.60 -5.49
CA LYS A 133 7.52 -13.84 -4.77
C LYS A 133 6.37 -13.66 -3.78
N VAL A 134 5.81 -14.77 -3.35
CA VAL A 134 5.02 -14.85 -2.13
C VAL A 134 5.98 -15.05 -0.96
N VAL A 135 6.08 -14.06 -0.10
CA VAL A 135 6.86 -14.14 1.15
C VAL A 135 5.97 -14.76 2.23
N VAL A 136 6.39 -15.90 2.73
CA VAL A 136 5.73 -16.63 3.82
C VAL A 136 6.49 -16.36 5.10
N THR A 137 5.83 -15.85 6.14
CA THR A 137 6.46 -15.60 7.43
C THR A 137 5.88 -16.52 8.48
N ALA A 138 6.73 -17.17 9.27
CA ALA A 138 6.34 -17.96 10.43
C ALA A 138 6.86 -17.29 11.71
N ASP A 139 5.98 -17.11 12.68
CA ASP A 139 6.30 -16.49 13.95
C ASP A 139 6.97 -17.47 14.95
N ARG A 140 7.28 -16.99 16.16
CA ARG A 140 7.99 -17.77 17.18
C ARG A 140 7.16 -18.93 17.73
N THR A 141 5.83 -18.90 17.62
CA THR A 141 4.93 -19.94 18.17
C THR A 141 4.86 -21.17 17.29
N VAL A 142 5.19 -21.04 15.99
CA VAL A 142 5.22 -22.15 15.03
C VAL A 142 6.27 -23.18 15.46
N SER A 143 5.81 -24.37 15.84
CA SER A 143 6.65 -25.47 16.31
C SER A 143 7.60 -25.98 15.22
N ALA A 144 8.67 -26.69 15.61
CA ALA A 144 9.62 -27.26 14.66
C ALA A 144 8.97 -28.24 13.65
N ALA A 145 7.95 -29.00 14.09
CA ALA A 145 7.23 -29.94 13.23
C ALA A 145 6.34 -29.22 12.20
N GLU A 146 5.64 -28.16 12.64
CA GLU A 146 4.83 -27.31 11.76
C GLU A 146 5.70 -26.53 10.79
N LEU A 147 6.84 -26.00 11.26
CA LEU A 147 7.81 -25.32 10.41
C LEU A 147 8.34 -26.25 9.31
N ALA A 148 8.66 -27.50 9.63
CA ALA A 148 9.10 -28.49 8.65
C ALA A 148 8.00 -28.78 7.59
N LYS A 149 6.73 -28.83 8.02
CA LYS A 149 5.58 -28.95 7.10
C LYS A 149 5.46 -27.73 6.20
N LEU A 150 5.54 -26.52 6.78
CA LEU A 150 5.49 -25.26 6.04
C LEU A 150 6.62 -25.17 5.02
N THR A 151 7.85 -25.47 5.43
CA THR A 151 9.04 -25.49 4.58
C THR A 151 8.82 -26.39 3.34
N LYS A 152 8.28 -27.60 3.56
CA LYS A 152 8.01 -28.53 2.48
C LYS A 152 6.97 -27.98 1.47
N VAL A 153 5.96 -27.27 1.93
CA VAL A 153 4.96 -26.63 1.05
C VAL A 153 5.63 -25.50 0.26
N VAL A 154 6.39 -24.62 0.94
CA VAL A 154 7.08 -23.50 0.29
C VAL A 154 8.12 -23.99 -0.73
N ASP A 155 8.91 -25.00 -0.40
CA ASP A 155 9.88 -25.60 -1.34
C ASP A 155 9.18 -26.19 -2.57
N GLY A 156 7.96 -26.75 -2.40
CA GLY A 156 7.15 -27.24 -3.51
C GLY A 156 6.63 -26.14 -4.45
N LEU A 157 6.60 -24.89 -4.00
CA LEU A 157 6.23 -23.72 -4.83
C LEU A 157 7.43 -23.17 -5.64
N GLY A 158 8.65 -23.61 -5.36
CA GLY A 158 9.86 -23.22 -6.07
C GLY A 158 10.14 -21.72 -6.02
N ALA A 159 10.45 -21.13 -7.18
CA ALA A 159 10.81 -19.70 -7.29
C ALA A 159 9.65 -18.73 -6.91
N LYS A 160 8.41 -19.23 -6.79
CA LYS A 160 7.22 -18.42 -6.51
C LYS A 160 7.06 -18.03 -5.04
N ALA A 161 7.76 -18.69 -4.11
CA ALA A 161 7.62 -18.43 -2.68
C ALA A 161 8.96 -18.47 -1.96
N GLU A 162 9.03 -17.77 -0.82
CA GLU A 162 10.15 -17.88 0.13
C GLU A 162 9.64 -17.87 1.57
N LEU A 163 10.35 -18.53 2.48
CA LEU A 163 10.01 -18.63 3.89
C LEU A 163 10.94 -17.75 4.74
N LYS A 164 10.34 -16.91 5.59
CA LYS A 164 11.03 -16.10 6.61
C LYS A 164 10.57 -16.48 8.03
N ARG A 165 11.36 -16.11 9.03
CA ARG A 165 11.00 -16.23 10.45
C ARG A 165 10.96 -14.85 11.08
N THR A 166 9.92 -14.58 11.89
CA THR A 166 9.89 -13.43 12.80
C THR A 166 10.07 -13.87 14.25
N LYS A 167 10.53 -12.95 15.08
CA LYS A 167 10.67 -13.16 16.54
C LYS A 167 9.37 -12.86 17.30
N GLY A 168 8.43 -12.15 16.65
CA GLY A 168 7.14 -11.80 17.22
C GLY A 168 6.17 -12.97 17.26
N GLU A 169 4.91 -12.68 17.52
CA GLU A 169 3.77 -13.59 17.55
C GLU A 169 2.59 -12.93 16.89
N TYR A 170 1.94 -13.61 15.92
CA TYR A 170 0.72 -13.12 15.28
C TYR A 170 -0.47 -13.35 16.19
N ARG A 171 -1.13 -12.29 16.59
CA ARG A 171 -2.36 -12.31 17.38
C ARG A 171 -3.23 -11.09 17.06
N PRO A 172 -4.56 -11.20 17.13
CA PRO A 172 -5.42 -10.04 17.09
C PRO A 172 -5.09 -9.10 18.25
N PHE A 173 -5.11 -7.83 18.01
CA PHE A 173 -5.10 -6.87 19.10
C PHE A 173 -6.52 -6.69 19.61
N VAL A 174 -6.72 -6.80 20.93
CA VAL A 174 -8.04 -6.73 21.59
C VAL A 174 -7.99 -5.57 22.56
N ALA A 175 -8.37 -4.43 22.12
CA ALA A 175 -8.52 -3.20 22.86
C ALA A 175 -7.75 -1.97 22.33
N GLY A 176 -8.35 -0.96 21.99
CA GLY A 176 -8.10 0.37 21.82
C GLY A 176 -7.78 1.37 20.90
N GLY A 177 -7.93 2.35 20.33
CA GLY A 177 -7.65 3.45 19.46
C GLY A 177 -8.09 4.81 20.05
N ASP A 178 -8.57 5.80 19.34
CA ASP A 178 -9.40 6.78 20.07
C ASP A 178 -10.45 5.95 20.77
N ALA A 179 -10.29 5.80 22.08
CA ALA A 179 -10.80 4.63 22.79
C ALA A 179 -12.31 4.49 22.58
N ILE A 180 -12.70 3.58 21.76
CA ILE A 180 -14.07 3.09 21.72
C ILE A 180 -14.15 1.85 22.60
N THR A 181 -15.04 1.81 23.55
CA THR A 181 -15.15 0.75 24.54
C THR A 181 -16.53 0.13 24.56
N GLY A 182 -16.64 -1.15 24.85
CA GLY A 182 -17.92 -1.85 24.98
C GLY A 182 -17.72 -3.29 25.43
N GLY A 183 -18.72 -3.90 26.10
CA GLY A 183 -18.66 -5.32 26.48
C GLY A 183 -17.48 -5.75 27.33
N GLY A 184 -16.71 -4.82 27.91
CA GLY A 184 -15.46 -5.09 28.63
C GLY A 184 -14.21 -5.10 27.74
N GLY A 185 -14.35 -4.86 26.43
CA GLY A 185 -13.26 -4.67 25.46
C GLY A 185 -13.04 -3.21 25.09
N ARG A 186 -11.94 -2.95 24.42
CA ARG A 186 -11.56 -1.63 23.92
C ARG A 186 -10.92 -1.75 22.54
N CYS A 187 -11.37 -0.97 21.56
CA CYS A 187 -10.82 -0.88 20.22
C CYS A 187 -10.64 0.58 19.79
N SER A 188 -10.20 0.81 18.56
CA SER A 188 -9.98 2.12 17.97
C SER A 188 -11.09 2.49 17.01
N LEU A 189 -11.50 3.74 17.02
CA LEU A 189 -12.18 4.35 15.89
C LEU A 189 -11.20 4.44 14.71
N GLY A 190 -11.53 3.84 13.58
CA GLY A 190 -10.73 3.94 12.36
C GLY A 190 -10.95 5.27 11.67
N PHE A 191 -12.07 5.41 10.99
CA PHE A 191 -12.43 6.64 10.28
C PHE A 191 -13.91 6.96 10.46
N ASN A 192 -14.21 8.25 10.56
CA ASN A 192 -15.56 8.74 10.42
C ASN A 192 -15.99 8.67 8.96
N VAL A 193 -17.19 8.15 8.71
CA VAL A 193 -17.74 7.91 7.39
C VAL A 193 -19.21 8.27 7.33
N THR A 194 -19.74 8.45 6.13
CA THR A 194 -21.17 8.72 5.92
C THR A 194 -21.79 7.66 5.03
N LYS A 195 -23.08 7.36 5.28
CA LYS A 195 -23.92 6.47 4.47
C LYS A 195 -25.28 7.11 4.28
N GLY A 196 -25.59 7.48 3.04
CA GLY A 196 -26.86 8.18 2.76
C GLY A 196 -27.04 9.53 3.49
N GLY A 197 -25.94 10.15 3.92
CA GLY A 197 -25.94 11.38 4.69
C GLY A 197 -26.02 11.20 6.21
N GLU A 198 -26.16 9.97 6.71
CA GLU A 198 -26.13 9.64 8.13
C GLU A 198 -24.68 9.37 8.58
N PRO A 199 -24.34 9.70 9.85
CA PRO A 199 -22.99 9.52 10.36
C PRO A 199 -22.74 8.11 10.89
N TYR A 200 -21.55 7.60 10.59
CA TYR A 200 -21.01 6.31 11.03
C TYR A 200 -19.53 6.42 11.32
N PHE A 201 -18.97 5.38 11.91
CA PHE A 201 -17.53 5.14 11.88
C PHE A 201 -17.22 3.68 11.53
N ILE A 202 -16.03 3.44 11.03
CA ILE A 202 -15.50 2.10 10.75
C ILE A 202 -14.40 1.76 11.74
N THR A 203 -14.30 0.47 12.09
CA THR A 203 -13.31 -0.10 13.00
C THR A 203 -12.99 -1.53 12.58
N ALA A 204 -12.25 -2.31 13.36
CA ALA A 204 -11.97 -3.71 13.04
C ALA A 204 -13.20 -4.61 13.24
N GLY A 205 -13.31 -5.66 12.41
CA GLY A 205 -14.38 -6.64 12.46
C GLY A 205 -14.33 -7.50 13.71
N HIS A 206 -13.14 -7.96 14.12
CA HIS A 206 -12.96 -8.75 15.34
C HIS A 206 -13.38 -7.99 16.61
N CYS A 207 -13.39 -6.66 16.57
CA CYS A 207 -13.94 -5.83 17.63
C CYS A 207 -15.48 -5.86 17.62
N THR A 208 -16.09 -5.68 16.46
CA THR A 208 -17.54 -5.59 16.31
C THR A 208 -18.25 -6.93 16.36
N GLU A 209 -17.55 -8.05 16.13
CA GLU A 209 -18.12 -9.38 16.30
C GLU A 209 -18.56 -9.65 17.75
N SER A 210 -17.76 -9.19 18.72
CA SER A 210 -17.99 -9.44 20.15
C SER A 210 -18.62 -8.28 20.91
N ILE A 211 -18.61 -7.06 20.35
CA ILE A 211 -19.10 -5.84 20.98
C ILE A 211 -20.15 -5.19 20.08
N SER A 212 -21.38 -5.03 20.56
CA SER A 212 -22.48 -4.47 19.79
C SER A 212 -22.75 -2.98 20.04
N SER A 213 -22.33 -2.45 21.18
CA SER A 213 -22.55 -1.05 21.58
C SER A 213 -21.25 -0.42 22.06
N TRP A 214 -20.98 0.79 21.60
CA TRP A 214 -19.72 1.47 21.77
C TRP A 214 -19.85 2.78 22.55
N SER A 215 -18.92 3.00 23.44
CA SER A 215 -18.78 4.23 24.25
C SER A 215 -17.47 4.94 23.91
N ASP A 216 -17.47 6.26 24.09
CA ASP A 216 -16.26 7.10 24.03
C ASP A 216 -15.34 6.85 25.25
N SER A 217 -14.20 7.54 25.28
CA SER A 217 -13.22 7.48 26.37
C SER A 217 -13.78 7.95 27.74
N SER A 218 -14.91 8.64 27.75
CA SER A 218 -15.61 9.11 28.95
C SER A 218 -16.69 8.14 29.42
N GLY A 219 -16.94 7.05 28.67
CA GLY A 219 -17.96 6.04 28.97
C GLY A 219 -19.37 6.39 28.46
N ASN A 220 -19.54 7.43 27.65
CA ASN A 220 -20.81 7.75 27.03
C ASN A 220 -21.05 6.86 25.82
N VAL A 221 -22.22 6.22 25.73
CA VAL A 221 -22.58 5.43 24.53
C VAL A 221 -22.70 6.35 23.33
N ILE A 222 -21.96 6.06 22.27
CA ILE A 222 -21.90 6.86 21.04
C ILE A 222 -22.44 6.15 19.81
N GLY A 223 -22.49 4.81 19.79
CA GLY A 223 -22.92 4.08 18.60
C GLY A 223 -23.22 2.62 18.82
N GLU A 224 -23.87 2.01 17.81
CA GLU A 224 -24.21 0.59 17.77
C GLU A 224 -23.78 -0.01 16.44
N ASN A 225 -23.40 -1.31 16.44
CA ASN A 225 -23.01 -2.01 15.24
C ASN A 225 -24.15 -2.08 14.22
N GLU A 226 -23.83 -1.78 12.96
CA GLU A 226 -24.70 -2.04 11.82
C GLU A 226 -24.20 -3.24 10.99
N ALA A 227 -22.89 -3.41 10.85
CA ALA A 227 -22.29 -4.53 10.12
C ALA A 227 -20.95 -4.94 10.76
N SER A 228 -20.62 -6.22 10.61
CA SER A 228 -19.34 -6.81 11.02
C SER A 228 -18.93 -7.84 9.99
N SER A 229 -17.64 -7.90 9.66
CA SER A 229 -17.04 -8.93 8.81
C SER A 229 -15.72 -9.38 9.44
N PHE A 230 -15.77 -10.58 10.04
CA PHE A 230 -14.66 -11.31 10.62
C PHE A 230 -15.10 -12.78 10.84
N PRO A 231 -14.21 -13.78 10.63
CA PRO A 231 -12.95 -13.72 9.90
C PRO A 231 -13.15 -13.57 8.38
N ASP A 232 -12.14 -13.81 7.58
CA ASP A 232 -11.99 -13.57 6.14
C ASP A 232 -11.63 -12.11 5.85
N ASN A 233 -12.42 -11.14 6.30
CA ASN A 233 -12.08 -9.72 6.37
C ASN A 233 -11.95 -9.29 7.84
N ASP A 234 -11.57 -8.02 8.07
CA ASP A 234 -11.51 -7.48 9.44
C ASP A 234 -11.99 -6.03 9.49
N TYR A 235 -13.27 -5.79 9.18
CA TYR A 235 -13.90 -4.48 9.30
C TYR A 235 -15.27 -4.56 9.97
N GLY A 236 -15.63 -3.49 10.66
CA GLY A 236 -16.95 -3.27 11.24
C GLY A 236 -17.47 -1.87 10.99
N LEU A 237 -18.79 -1.74 10.83
CA LEU A 237 -19.50 -0.48 10.67
C LEU A 237 -20.34 -0.22 11.90
N VAL A 238 -20.18 0.96 12.49
CA VAL A 238 -20.94 1.40 13.67
C VAL A 238 -21.70 2.66 13.32
N LYS A 239 -23.01 2.64 13.57
CA LYS A 239 -23.86 3.83 13.43
C LYS A 239 -23.78 4.69 14.68
N TYR A 240 -23.57 6.00 14.53
CA TYR A 240 -23.73 6.92 15.65
C TYR A 240 -25.18 6.98 16.14
N THR A 241 -25.36 6.84 17.44
CA THR A 241 -26.68 6.90 18.10
C THR A 241 -26.80 8.13 19.04
N ALA A 242 -25.70 8.82 19.29
CA ALA A 242 -25.64 10.05 20.05
C ALA A 242 -25.23 11.21 19.14
N ASP A 243 -25.65 12.42 19.52
CA ASP A 243 -25.22 13.68 18.89
C ASP A 243 -23.83 14.04 19.43
N VAL A 244 -22.81 13.51 18.74
CA VAL A 244 -21.39 13.73 19.05
C VAL A 244 -20.71 14.33 17.84
N ASP A 245 -19.69 15.15 18.09
CA ASP A 245 -18.87 15.71 17.03
C ASP A 245 -18.01 14.60 16.40
N HIS A 246 -18.09 14.46 15.08
CA HIS A 246 -17.45 13.36 14.32
C HIS A 246 -16.74 13.88 13.05
N PRO A 247 -15.75 14.80 13.19
CA PRO A 247 -15.03 15.35 12.05
C PRO A 247 -14.28 14.26 11.27
N SER A 248 -14.07 14.49 9.97
CA SER A 248 -13.27 13.61 9.13
C SER A 248 -11.77 13.82 9.39
N GLU A 249 -11.32 13.42 10.56
CA GLU A 249 -9.95 13.65 11.07
C GLU A 249 -9.44 12.43 11.83
N VAL A 250 -8.10 12.34 11.91
CA VAL A 250 -7.36 11.37 12.72
C VAL A 250 -6.59 12.11 13.80
N ASN A 251 -6.72 11.69 15.05
CA ASN A 251 -5.99 12.24 16.19
C ASN A 251 -4.49 11.92 16.08
N LEU A 252 -3.65 12.95 16.18
CA LEU A 252 -2.19 12.81 16.17
C LEU A 252 -1.58 12.75 17.57
N TYR A 253 -2.40 12.74 18.64
CA TYR A 253 -1.97 12.65 20.04
C TYR A 253 -0.95 13.70 20.50
N ASN A 254 -0.75 14.76 19.73
CA ASN A 254 0.15 15.89 20.01
C ASN A 254 -0.63 17.21 20.16
N GLY A 255 -1.96 17.13 20.29
CA GLY A 255 -2.86 18.28 20.36
C GLY A 255 -3.32 18.79 18.98
N SER A 256 -2.97 18.09 17.90
CA SER A 256 -3.47 18.35 16.55
C SER A 256 -4.13 17.11 15.93
N SER A 257 -4.80 17.30 14.79
CA SER A 257 -5.39 16.24 13.99
C SER A 257 -4.93 16.32 12.54
N GLN A 258 -5.05 15.18 11.83
CA GLN A 258 -4.86 15.07 10.39
C GLN A 258 -6.24 14.98 9.72
N ALA A 259 -6.59 15.98 8.92
CA ALA A 259 -7.80 15.94 8.12
C ALA A 259 -7.71 14.84 7.05
N ILE A 260 -8.77 14.07 6.88
CA ILE A 260 -8.87 12.99 5.89
C ILE A 260 -9.93 13.38 4.86
N SER A 261 -9.50 13.53 3.61
CA SER A 261 -10.34 14.01 2.51
C SER A 261 -10.87 12.91 1.58
N GLY A 262 -10.48 11.65 1.83
CA GLY A 262 -10.89 10.50 1.03
C GLY A 262 -10.02 9.28 1.31
N ALA A 263 -10.23 8.21 0.55
CA ALA A 263 -9.48 6.96 0.65
C ALA A 263 -8.57 6.76 -0.57
N ALA A 264 -7.53 5.93 -0.41
CA ALA A 264 -6.67 5.49 -1.51
C ALA A 264 -6.22 4.04 -1.30
N GLU A 265 -5.87 3.38 -2.39
CA GLU A 265 -5.27 2.05 -2.37
C GLU A 265 -3.82 2.13 -1.85
N ALA A 266 -3.43 1.11 -1.08
CA ALA A 266 -2.05 0.95 -0.66
C ALA A 266 -1.16 0.54 -1.83
N THR A 267 0.10 0.98 -1.78
CA THR A 267 1.14 0.54 -2.73
C THR A 267 2.39 0.19 -1.94
N VAL A 268 3.06 -0.91 -2.27
CA VAL A 268 4.32 -1.28 -1.59
C VAL A 268 5.35 -0.16 -1.75
N GLY A 269 5.99 0.23 -0.66
CA GLY A 269 6.87 1.39 -0.56
C GLY A 269 6.17 2.71 -0.21
N MET A 270 4.83 2.70 -0.03
CA MET A 270 4.09 3.88 0.45
C MET A 270 4.46 4.16 1.90
N GLU A 271 4.86 5.40 2.19
CA GLU A 271 4.98 5.88 3.57
C GLU A 271 3.59 6.06 4.18
N VAL A 272 3.40 5.52 5.36
CA VAL A 272 2.12 5.50 6.06
C VAL A 272 2.31 5.84 7.53
N THR A 273 1.26 6.40 8.11
CA THR A 273 1.19 6.71 9.54
C THR A 273 -0.01 5.97 10.12
N ARG A 274 0.18 5.34 11.27
CA ARG A 274 -0.88 4.73 12.06
C ARG A 274 -1.19 5.58 13.28
N SER A 275 -2.48 5.72 13.59
CA SER A 275 -2.95 6.29 14.85
C SER A 275 -3.82 5.29 15.61
N GLY A 276 -3.54 5.13 16.90
CA GLY A 276 -4.30 4.29 17.81
C GLY A 276 -4.05 4.64 19.27
N SER A 277 -4.94 4.33 20.18
CA SER A 277 -4.93 4.90 21.55
C SER A 277 -3.99 4.21 22.53
N THR A 278 -3.46 3.04 22.21
CA THR A 278 -2.47 2.38 23.09
C THR A 278 -1.09 2.96 22.85
N THR A 279 -0.65 2.96 21.60
CA THR A 279 0.70 3.40 21.25
C THR A 279 0.73 4.72 20.49
N GLN A 280 -0.45 5.36 20.32
CA GLN A 280 -0.61 6.67 19.69
C GLN A 280 -0.21 6.65 18.20
N VAL A 281 0.78 7.45 17.78
CA VAL A 281 1.14 7.64 16.37
C VAL A 281 2.49 7.01 16.07
N HIS A 282 2.53 6.19 15.05
CA HIS A 282 3.76 5.59 14.53
C HIS A 282 3.76 5.60 13.00
N ASP A 283 4.92 5.90 12.44
CA ASP A 283 5.15 5.91 11.00
C ASP A 283 5.79 4.59 10.56
N GLY A 284 5.69 4.29 9.28
CA GLY A 284 6.34 3.17 8.63
C GLY A 284 6.03 3.11 7.14
N THR A 285 6.18 1.92 6.58
CA THR A 285 6.10 1.70 5.14
C THR A 285 5.25 0.46 4.85
N VAL A 286 4.47 0.51 3.79
CA VAL A 286 3.79 -0.68 3.25
C VAL A 286 4.82 -1.63 2.67
N THR A 287 4.89 -2.85 3.20
CA THR A 287 5.88 -3.88 2.82
C THR A 287 5.29 -5.00 1.97
N GLY A 288 3.96 -5.20 2.03
CA GLY A 288 3.27 -6.22 1.25
C GLY A 288 1.80 -5.89 1.06
N LEU A 289 1.19 -6.51 0.08
CA LEU A 289 -0.24 -6.42 -0.20
C LEU A 289 -0.82 -7.81 -0.32
N ASP A 290 -2.16 -7.88 -0.20
CA ASP A 290 -2.91 -9.11 -0.37
C ASP A 290 -2.39 -10.21 0.59
N ALA A 291 -2.01 -9.78 1.81
CA ALA A 291 -1.50 -10.67 2.85
C ALA A 291 -2.64 -11.50 3.45
N THR A 292 -2.31 -12.71 3.86
CA THR A 292 -3.18 -13.58 4.64
C THR A 292 -2.54 -13.81 6.00
N VAL A 293 -3.30 -13.63 7.07
CA VAL A 293 -2.87 -13.90 8.43
C VAL A 293 -3.78 -14.95 9.07
N ASN A 294 -3.18 -15.96 9.69
CA ASN A 294 -3.88 -16.95 10.48
C ASN A 294 -3.64 -16.66 11.95
N TYR A 295 -4.62 -16.06 12.61
CA TYR A 295 -4.58 -15.76 14.04
C TYR A 295 -4.84 -16.98 14.95
N GLY A 296 -5.15 -18.14 14.36
CA GLY A 296 -5.51 -19.36 15.09
C GLY A 296 -7.02 -19.53 15.23
N ASN A 297 -7.45 -20.65 15.82
CA ASN A 297 -8.86 -20.99 16.09
C ASN A 297 -9.82 -20.95 14.89
N GLY A 298 -9.29 -20.83 13.67
CA GLY A 298 -10.08 -20.65 12.45
C GLY A 298 -10.15 -19.20 11.97
N ASP A 299 -9.57 -18.25 12.71
CA ASP A 299 -9.57 -16.82 12.38
C ASP A 299 -8.48 -16.52 11.34
N ILE A 300 -8.82 -16.73 10.09
CA ILE A 300 -7.97 -16.42 8.92
C ILE A 300 -8.52 -15.17 8.26
N VAL A 301 -7.66 -14.15 8.11
CA VAL A 301 -8.00 -12.90 7.44
C VAL A 301 -7.15 -12.75 6.19
N ASN A 302 -7.80 -12.38 5.09
CA ASN A 302 -7.22 -12.32 3.75
C ASN A 302 -7.16 -10.87 3.24
N GLY A 303 -6.38 -10.63 2.18
CA GLY A 303 -6.38 -9.36 1.47
C GLY A 303 -5.75 -8.18 2.22
N LEU A 304 -5.03 -8.44 3.32
CA LEU A 304 -4.51 -7.41 4.20
C LEU A 304 -3.31 -6.65 3.61
N ILE A 305 -3.17 -5.40 4.01
CA ILE A 305 -1.97 -4.58 3.82
C ILE A 305 -0.97 -4.95 4.91
N GLN A 306 0.25 -5.30 4.54
CA GLN A 306 1.36 -5.56 5.46
C GLN A 306 2.26 -4.34 5.54
N THR A 307 2.70 -4.00 6.76
CA THR A 307 3.59 -2.85 7.02
C THR A 307 4.65 -3.20 8.05
N ASP A 308 5.69 -2.37 8.15
CA ASP A 308 6.65 -2.37 9.25
C ASP A 308 6.28 -1.38 10.37
N VAL A 309 5.08 -0.80 10.33
CA VAL A 309 4.54 0.00 11.43
C VAL A 309 4.32 -0.90 12.64
N CYS A 310 4.71 -0.45 13.82
CA CYS A 310 4.39 -1.17 15.05
C CYS A 310 2.94 -0.91 15.50
N ALA A 311 2.36 -1.88 16.19
CA ALA A 311 1.11 -1.74 16.92
C ALA A 311 1.08 -2.70 18.12
N GLU A 312 0.27 -2.38 19.13
CA GLU A 312 0.10 -3.19 20.32
C GLU A 312 -1.38 -3.46 20.61
N PRO A 313 -1.68 -4.43 21.51
CA PRO A 313 -3.05 -4.65 21.96
C PRO A 313 -3.69 -3.33 22.38
N GLY A 314 -4.71 -2.97 21.63
CA GLY A 314 -5.28 -1.67 21.81
C GLY A 314 -5.34 -0.77 20.62
N ASP A 315 -4.61 -1.03 19.60
CA ASP A 315 -4.63 -0.24 18.37
C ASP A 315 -5.58 -0.81 17.31
N SER A 316 -6.25 -1.95 17.60
CA SER A 316 -7.23 -2.60 16.71
C SER A 316 -8.29 -1.65 16.18
N GLY A 317 -8.51 -1.65 14.87
CA GLY A 317 -9.43 -0.76 14.16
C GLY A 317 -8.89 0.65 13.91
N GLY A 318 -7.73 1.01 14.50
CA GLY A 318 -7.11 2.32 14.35
C GLY A 318 -6.74 2.66 12.92
N SER A 319 -6.62 3.94 12.64
CA SER A 319 -6.42 4.50 11.30
C SER A 319 -5.01 4.23 10.77
N LEU A 320 -4.89 3.70 9.56
CA LEU A 320 -3.69 3.82 8.73
C LEU A 320 -3.95 4.82 7.63
N PHE A 321 -3.12 5.83 7.48
CA PHE A 321 -3.28 6.89 6.50
C PHE A 321 -1.95 7.32 5.86
N SER A 322 -2.03 8.00 4.71
CA SER A 322 -0.90 8.62 4.03
C SER A 322 -1.31 10.03 3.57
N GLY A 323 -0.71 11.06 4.18
CA GLY A 323 -1.16 12.43 4.00
C GLY A 323 -2.63 12.60 4.40
N ASP A 324 -3.47 13.03 3.47
CA ASP A 324 -4.91 13.23 3.68
C ASP A 324 -5.77 12.02 3.22
N LYS A 325 -5.19 10.86 2.99
CA LYS A 325 -5.90 9.67 2.50
C LYS A 325 -5.94 8.56 3.54
N ALA A 326 -7.14 8.05 3.79
CA ALA A 326 -7.35 6.81 4.52
C ALA A 326 -6.85 5.63 3.69
N ILE A 327 -6.10 4.70 4.31
CA ILE A 327 -5.48 3.56 3.65
C ILE A 327 -6.00 2.24 4.24
N GLY A 328 -6.05 2.10 5.57
CA GLY A 328 -6.43 0.83 6.20
C GLY A 328 -6.89 0.96 7.64
N LEU A 329 -7.38 -0.16 8.19
CA LEU A 329 -7.78 -0.34 9.58
C LEU A 329 -6.87 -1.38 10.24
N THR A 330 -6.36 -1.10 11.43
CA THR A 330 -5.48 -2.03 12.16
C THR A 330 -6.20 -3.35 12.44
N SER A 331 -5.69 -4.45 11.91
CA SER A 331 -6.21 -5.81 12.15
C SER A 331 -5.43 -6.49 13.27
N GLY A 332 -4.18 -6.81 13.04
CA GLY A 332 -3.31 -7.48 14.00
C GLY A 332 -1.87 -7.46 13.52
N GLY A 333 -0.98 -8.12 14.29
CA GLY A 333 0.43 -8.13 13.92
C GLY A 333 1.30 -8.87 14.89
N SER A 334 2.61 -8.64 14.82
CA SER A 334 3.61 -9.19 15.73
C SER A 334 4.64 -8.14 16.11
N GLY A 335 5.27 -8.32 17.29
CA GLY A 335 6.22 -7.36 17.84
C GLY A 335 5.57 -6.33 18.75
N ASP A 336 6.24 -5.22 18.98
CA ASP A 336 5.81 -4.11 19.84
C ASP A 336 6.46 -2.79 19.39
N CYS A 337 6.02 -1.66 19.94
CA CYS A 337 6.57 -0.35 19.56
C CYS A 337 7.90 0.00 20.25
N THR A 338 8.47 -0.91 21.05
CA THR A 338 9.79 -0.76 21.65
C THR A 338 10.88 -1.42 20.80
N SER A 339 10.59 -2.61 20.27
CA SER A 339 11.55 -3.43 19.50
C SER A 339 11.27 -3.47 18.00
N GLY A 340 10.17 -2.84 17.57
CA GLY A 340 9.68 -2.88 16.20
C GLY A 340 8.68 -4.02 15.99
N GLY A 341 7.84 -3.87 14.95
CA GLY A 341 6.78 -4.81 14.69
C GLY A 341 6.45 -4.92 13.20
N GLU A 342 5.59 -5.88 12.92
CA GLU A 342 4.92 -6.08 11.64
C GLU A 342 3.42 -6.03 11.91
N THR A 343 2.71 -5.14 11.24
CA THR A 343 1.27 -4.96 11.44
C THR A 343 0.53 -5.08 10.11
N PHE A 344 -0.63 -5.73 10.19
CA PHE A 344 -1.52 -5.95 9.07
C PHE A 344 -2.76 -5.07 9.22
N PHE A 345 -3.25 -4.56 8.09
CA PHE A 345 -4.39 -3.65 8.04
C PHE A 345 -5.40 -4.12 7.01
N GLN A 346 -6.66 -4.07 7.37
CA GLN A 346 -7.76 -4.21 6.42
C GLN A 346 -7.76 -3.03 5.45
N PRO A 347 -7.75 -3.21 4.12
CA PRO A 347 -7.89 -2.12 3.17
C PRO A 347 -9.17 -1.32 3.42
N VAL A 348 -9.04 0.00 3.59
CA VAL A 348 -10.20 0.86 3.86
C VAL A 348 -11.15 0.94 2.67
N THR A 349 -10.63 0.91 1.45
CA THR A 349 -11.41 0.96 0.21
C THR A 349 -12.36 -0.20 0.07
N GLU A 350 -11.94 -1.40 0.48
CA GLU A 350 -12.79 -2.57 0.55
C GLU A 350 -13.89 -2.41 1.61
N ALA A 351 -13.55 -1.99 2.83
CA ALA A 351 -14.51 -1.75 3.90
C ALA A 351 -15.57 -0.70 3.50
N LEU A 352 -15.15 0.41 2.89
CA LEU A 352 -16.06 1.45 2.39
C LEU A 352 -16.99 0.92 1.30
N SER A 353 -16.46 0.16 0.34
CA SER A 353 -17.24 -0.43 -0.75
C SER A 353 -18.27 -1.44 -0.22
N ALA A 354 -17.85 -2.34 0.67
CA ALA A 354 -18.72 -3.38 1.23
C ALA A 354 -19.85 -2.81 2.11
N THR A 355 -19.57 -1.73 2.84
CA THR A 355 -20.55 -1.09 3.72
C THR A 355 -21.40 -0.02 3.03
N GLY A 356 -21.04 0.38 1.81
CA GLY A 356 -21.68 1.45 1.06
C GLY A 356 -21.50 2.83 1.70
N THR A 357 -20.33 3.04 2.31
CA THR A 357 -19.96 4.29 3.01
C THR A 357 -18.89 5.06 2.23
N GLN A 358 -18.70 6.31 2.59
CA GLN A 358 -17.62 7.16 2.10
C GLN A 358 -17.00 7.95 3.27
N ILE A 359 -15.75 8.34 3.14
CA ILE A 359 -15.07 9.23 4.09
C ILE A 359 -15.94 10.48 4.27
N GLY A 360 -16.25 10.79 5.51
CA GLY A 360 -17.23 11.80 5.91
C GLY A 360 -16.71 13.20 6.00
#